data_8f5431cdad124c16d179be18e6b47637
#
_entry.id   8f5431cdad124c16d179be18e6b47637
#
_cell.length_a   1.000
_cell.length_b   1.000
_cell.length_c   1.000
_cell.angle_alpha   90.00
_cell.angle_beta   90.00
_cell.angle_gamma   90.00
#
_symmetry.space_group_name_H-M   'P 1'
#
loop_
_entity.id
_entity.type
_entity.pdbx_description
1 polymer ?
#
loop_
_entity_poly.entity_id
_entity_poly.type
_entity_poly.pdbx_seq_one_letter_code
_entity_poly.pdbx_strand_id
1 'polypeptide(L)'
;MIQESIVKLVQYGLATGLVEKEDKRYTTNKILELLQMDAIDEEYIKQIMESDGADQSVVGELESILGDICDYAYEHGLMEENSVGYRDLFDTKVMSLLVDRPSNVIRRFWELYKEDPVKATDAHYKFSQDTDYIRRYRIAKDMKWVAPTEYGDLDITINLSKPEKDPKAIAAAKLAKQTSYPKCLLCMENEGYAGRLNHPARQNHRIIPVTINNSQWGFQYSPYV
;
A
#
# COMPACT_ATOMS: atom_id res chain seq x y z
N MET A 1 16.89 12.19 6.91
CA MET A 1 16.19 12.73 8.12
C MET A 1 14.69 12.70 7.88
N ILE A 2 13.87 12.53 8.93
CA ILE A 2 12.41 12.31 8.80
C ILE A 2 11.69 13.39 7.97
N GLN A 3 12.06 14.67 8.12
CA GLN A 3 11.42 15.77 7.38
C GLN A 3 11.65 15.63 5.85
N GLU A 4 12.82 15.21 5.43
CA GLU A 4 13.14 14.92 4.03
C GLU A 4 12.29 13.75 3.49
N SER A 5 12.12 12.69 4.29
CA SER A 5 11.29 11.54 3.92
C SER A 5 9.81 11.93 3.81
N ILE A 6 9.33 12.89 4.62
CA ILE A 6 7.99 13.47 4.49
C ILE A 6 7.87 14.24 3.17
N VAL A 7 8.86 15.07 2.82
CA VAL A 7 8.88 15.78 1.51
C VAL A 7 8.79 14.79 0.38
N LYS A 8 9.66 13.77 0.37
CA LYS A 8 9.68 12.73 -0.67
C LYS A 8 8.39 11.94 -0.73
N LEU A 9 7.74 11.66 0.40
CA LEU A 9 6.45 10.95 0.41
C LEU A 9 5.34 11.79 -0.24
N VAL A 10 5.28 13.09 0.02
CA VAL A 10 4.31 13.98 -0.64
C VAL A 10 4.63 14.12 -2.13
N GLN A 11 5.91 14.24 -2.51
CA GLN A 11 6.35 14.24 -3.90
C GLN A 11 6.00 12.94 -4.61
N TYR A 12 6.15 11.80 -3.94
CA TYR A 12 5.70 10.51 -4.44
C TYR A 12 4.18 10.51 -4.72
N GLY A 13 3.39 11.02 -3.78
CA GLY A 13 1.93 11.13 -3.95
C GLY A 13 1.55 11.97 -5.17
N LEU A 14 2.25 13.09 -5.40
CA LEU A 14 2.05 13.95 -6.58
C LEU A 14 2.49 13.26 -7.87
N ALA A 15 3.68 12.65 -7.88
CA ALA A 15 4.25 11.97 -9.06
C ALA A 15 3.43 10.78 -9.53
N THR A 16 2.75 10.09 -8.60
CA THR A 16 1.86 8.95 -8.89
C THR A 16 0.40 9.35 -9.11
N GLY A 17 0.04 10.61 -8.86
CA GLY A 17 -1.34 11.10 -8.92
C GLY A 17 -2.24 10.59 -7.79
N LEU A 18 -1.66 10.11 -6.69
CA LEU A 18 -2.41 9.77 -5.47
C LEU A 18 -2.80 11.01 -4.68
N VAL A 19 -2.01 12.08 -4.79
CA VAL A 19 -2.24 13.37 -4.13
C VAL A 19 -2.40 14.44 -5.19
N GLU A 20 -3.48 15.20 -5.14
CA GLU A 20 -3.69 16.37 -5.98
C GLU A 20 -2.88 17.57 -5.45
N LYS A 21 -2.57 18.53 -6.33
CA LYS A 21 -1.76 19.71 -5.95
C LYS A 21 -2.40 20.52 -4.82
N GLU A 22 -3.70 20.57 -4.78
CA GLU A 22 -4.51 21.26 -3.78
C GLU A 22 -4.45 20.58 -2.41
N ASP A 23 -4.20 19.26 -2.39
CA ASP A 23 -4.20 18.43 -1.17
C ASP A 23 -2.83 18.33 -0.48
N LYS A 24 -1.78 18.92 -1.04
CA LYS A 24 -0.41 18.86 -0.49
C LYS A 24 -0.35 19.20 1.00
N ARG A 25 -0.93 20.34 1.36
CA ARG A 25 -0.92 20.82 2.76
C ARG A 25 -1.72 19.92 3.67
N TYR A 26 -2.88 19.49 3.23
CA TYR A 26 -3.73 18.57 3.99
C TYR A 26 -3.00 17.25 4.25
N THR A 27 -2.43 16.65 3.21
CA THR A 27 -1.68 15.39 3.28
C THR A 27 -0.46 15.53 4.21
N THR A 28 0.31 16.61 4.08
CA THR A 28 1.44 16.91 4.96
C THR A 28 1.00 16.94 6.43
N ASN A 29 -0.07 17.69 6.73
CA ASN A 29 -0.59 17.80 8.10
C ASN A 29 -1.05 16.44 8.66
N LYS A 30 -1.64 15.59 7.80
CA LYS A 30 -2.04 14.22 8.21
C LYS A 30 -0.84 13.31 8.47
N ILE A 31 0.24 13.48 7.73
CA ILE A 31 1.50 12.76 7.99
C ILE A 31 2.10 13.23 9.31
N LEU A 32 2.18 14.54 9.56
CA LEU A 32 2.68 15.08 10.84
C LEU A 32 1.85 14.60 12.03
N GLU A 33 0.51 14.61 11.91
CA GLU A 33 -0.41 14.07 12.93
C GLU A 33 -0.12 12.60 13.23
N LEU A 34 0.04 11.77 12.19
CA LEU A 34 0.35 10.34 12.34
C LEU A 34 1.69 10.11 13.04
N LEU A 35 2.70 10.92 12.70
CA LEU A 35 4.04 10.84 13.27
C LEU A 35 4.18 11.57 14.60
N GLN A 36 3.10 12.17 15.11
CA GLN A 36 3.07 12.97 16.34
C GLN A 36 4.14 14.08 16.34
N MET A 37 4.34 14.70 15.18
CA MET A 37 5.25 15.83 15.00
C MET A 37 4.47 17.15 15.11
N ASP A 38 4.89 18.02 16.03
CA ASP A 38 4.25 19.31 16.23
C ASP A 38 4.57 20.33 15.12
N ALA A 39 5.72 20.14 14.44
CA ALA A 39 6.18 21.06 13.42
C ALA A 39 7.08 20.36 12.39
N ILE A 40 7.22 21.02 11.25
CA ILE A 40 8.20 20.75 10.19
C ILE A 40 8.87 22.09 9.82
N ASP A 41 10.16 22.09 9.54
CA ASP A 41 10.90 23.31 9.24
C ASP A 41 10.39 23.98 7.96
N GLU A 42 10.43 25.30 7.92
CA GLU A 42 9.88 26.13 6.85
C GLU A 42 10.49 25.77 5.47
N GLU A 43 11.75 25.41 5.44
CA GLU A 43 12.45 24.98 4.21
C GLU A 43 11.78 23.74 3.57
N TYR A 44 11.43 22.72 4.38
CA TYR A 44 10.77 21.51 3.87
C TYR A 44 9.33 21.77 3.45
N ILE A 45 8.61 22.63 4.18
CA ILE A 45 7.27 23.08 3.75
C ILE A 45 7.34 23.76 2.40
N LYS A 46 8.34 24.64 2.18
CA LYS A 46 8.55 25.30 0.91
C LYS A 46 8.79 24.30 -0.21
N GLN A 47 9.66 23.32 0.00
CA GLN A 47 9.93 22.25 -0.98
C GLN A 47 8.64 21.49 -1.34
N ILE A 48 7.81 21.15 -0.36
CA ILE A 48 6.51 20.48 -0.60
C ILE A 48 5.59 21.38 -1.43
N MET A 49 5.46 22.67 -1.07
CA MET A 49 4.54 23.58 -1.75
C MET A 49 4.98 23.90 -3.19
N GLU A 50 6.28 23.91 -3.46
CA GLU A 50 6.85 24.12 -4.80
C GLU A 50 6.82 22.85 -5.67
N SER A 51 6.66 21.68 -5.10
CA SER A 51 6.60 20.41 -5.84
C SER A 51 5.36 20.36 -6.75
N ASP A 52 5.54 19.88 -7.98
CA ASP A 52 4.49 19.77 -9.00
C ASP A 52 4.22 18.33 -9.48
N GLY A 53 4.98 17.35 -8.98
CA GLY A 53 4.88 15.94 -9.36
C GLY A 53 5.67 15.58 -10.63
N ALA A 54 6.48 16.49 -11.16
CA ALA A 54 7.27 16.24 -12.38
C ALA A 54 8.44 15.27 -12.12
N ASP A 55 8.97 15.24 -10.90
CA ASP A 55 10.07 14.34 -10.54
C ASP A 55 9.56 12.90 -10.36
N GLN A 56 9.81 12.08 -11.38
CA GLN A 56 9.47 10.65 -11.38
C GLN A 56 10.52 9.77 -10.68
N SER A 57 11.70 10.29 -10.34
CA SER A 57 12.76 9.50 -9.68
C SER A 57 12.32 9.03 -8.30
N VAL A 58 11.55 9.83 -7.59
CA VAL A 58 11.02 9.52 -6.25
C VAL A 58 10.15 8.26 -6.22
N VAL A 59 9.56 7.87 -7.36
CA VAL A 59 8.71 6.66 -7.44
C VAL A 59 9.51 5.39 -7.15
N GLY A 60 10.79 5.36 -7.52
CA GLY A 60 11.71 4.26 -7.22
C GLY A 60 12.22 4.24 -5.78
N GLU A 61 12.02 5.29 -5.02
CA GLU A 61 12.56 5.44 -3.66
C GLU A 61 11.57 5.04 -2.54
N LEU A 62 10.36 4.60 -2.88
CA LEU A 62 9.29 4.36 -1.91
C LEU A 62 9.70 3.43 -0.76
N GLU A 63 10.43 2.32 -1.05
CA GLU A 63 10.92 1.38 -0.02
C GLU A 63 11.80 2.12 1.02
N SER A 64 12.70 2.98 0.56
CA SER A 64 13.58 3.76 1.45
C SER A 64 12.80 4.81 2.24
N ILE A 65 11.89 5.53 1.59
CA ILE A 65 11.05 6.56 2.22
C ILE A 65 10.21 5.94 3.37
N LEU A 66 9.53 4.83 3.09
CA LEU A 66 8.74 4.13 4.11
C LEU A 66 9.63 3.49 5.18
N GLY A 67 10.84 3.05 4.80
CA GLY A 67 11.86 2.57 5.72
C GLY A 67 12.20 3.61 6.78
N ASP A 68 12.60 4.79 6.36
CA ASP A 68 12.96 5.91 7.24
C ASP A 68 11.80 6.33 8.15
N ILE A 69 10.58 6.37 7.60
CA ILE A 69 9.38 6.72 8.37
C ILE A 69 9.07 5.65 9.44
N CYS A 70 9.22 4.36 9.13
CA CYS A 70 9.05 3.29 10.08
C CYS A 70 10.14 3.30 11.17
N ASP A 71 11.40 3.61 10.80
CA ASP A 71 12.49 3.74 11.77
C ASP A 71 12.21 4.88 12.74
N TYR A 72 11.83 6.05 12.24
CA TYR A 72 11.38 7.16 13.07
C TYR A 72 10.22 6.77 14.01
N ALA A 73 9.21 6.09 13.46
CA ALA A 73 8.05 5.68 14.24
C ALA A 73 8.42 4.72 15.37
N TYR A 74 9.35 3.80 15.14
CA TYR A 74 9.86 2.90 16.17
C TYR A 74 10.65 3.65 17.25
N GLU A 75 11.58 4.51 16.86
CA GLU A 75 12.42 5.31 17.76
C GLU A 75 11.59 6.24 18.66
N HIS A 76 10.41 6.68 18.19
CA HIS A 76 9.51 7.57 18.92
C HIS A 76 8.34 6.82 19.61
N GLY A 77 8.39 5.48 19.67
CA GLY A 77 7.39 4.68 20.38
C GLY A 77 6.02 4.60 19.70
N LEU A 78 5.94 4.91 18.42
CA LEU A 78 4.69 4.78 17.63
C LEU A 78 4.45 3.34 17.13
N MET A 79 5.46 2.49 17.23
CA MET A 79 5.39 1.05 16.98
C MET A 79 5.93 0.28 18.20
N GLU A 80 5.28 -0.84 18.56
CA GLU A 80 5.68 -1.65 19.71
C GLU A 80 7.00 -2.39 19.46
N GLU A 81 7.23 -2.86 18.22
CA GLU A 81 8.41 -3.62 17.82
C GLU A 81 8.89 -3.22 16.42
N ASN A 82 10.19 -3.32 16.18
CA ASN A 82 10.78 -3.14 14.84
C ASN A 82 10.83 -4.48 14.09
N SER A 83 9.67 -5.13 13.93
CA SER A 83 9.52 -6.36 13.17
C SER A 83 8.78 -6.12 11.85
N VAL A 84 8.95 -7.02 10.88
CA VAL A 84 8.30 -6.92 9.56
C VAL A 84 6.78 -6.76 9.70
N GLY A 85 6.15 -7.46 10.66
CA GLY A 85 4.71 -7.37 10.88
C GLY A 85 4.25 -5.99 11.34
N TYR A 86 4.96 -5.38 12.29
CA TYR A 86 4.63 -4.02 12.76
C TYR A 86 4.94 -2.96 11.71
N ARG A 87 6.05 -3.11 10.97
CA ARG A 87 6.37 -2.22 9.83
C ARG A 87 5.28 -2.28 8.76
N ASP A 88 4.79 -3.48 8.42
CA ASP A 88 3.71 -3.65 7.45
C ASP A 88 2.38 -3.03 7.88
N LEU A 89 2.11 -2.99 9.18
CA LEU A 89 0.95 -2.29 9.71
C LEU A 89 1.12 -0.77 9.63
N PHE A 90 2.31 -0.28 9.95
CA PHE A 90 2.58 1.15 10.01
C PHE A 90 2.71 1.78 8.61
N ASP A 91 3.49 1.17 7.71
CA ASP A 91 3.66 1.66 6.35
C ASP A 91 2.34 1.68 5.56
N THR A 92 1.49 0.65 5.74
CA THR A 92 0.14 0.65 5.16
C THR A 92 -0.71 1.81 5.69
N LYS A 93 -0.56 2.14 6.99
CA LYS A 93 -1.24 3.28 7.60
C LYS A 93 -0.73 4.61 7.03
N VAL A 94 0.59 4.75 6.84
CA VAL A 94 1.21 5.91 6.17
C VAL A 94 0.67 6.06 4.76
N MET A 95 0.74 5.01 3.95
CA MET A 95 0.26 5.03 2.57
C MET A 95 -1.23 5.34 2.46
N SER A 96 -2.04 4.95 3.44
CA SER A 96 -3.47 5.25 3.44
C SER A 96 -3.80 6.74 3.48
N LEU A 97 -2.85 7.59 3.93
CA LEU A 97 -3.01 9.03 3.96
C LEU A 97 -2.96 9.67 2.55
N LEU A 98 -2.36 8.97 1.59
CA LEU A 98 -2.26 9.40 0.20
C LEU A 98 -3.42 8.87 -0.65
N VAL A 99 -4.19 7.92 -0.14
CA VAL A 99 -5.17 7.17 -0.94
C VAL A 99 -6.56 7.75 -0.80
N ASP A 100 -7.17 8.06 -1.94
CA ASP A 100 -8.54 8.53 -2.03
C ASP A 100 -9.56 7.58 -1.40
N ARG A 101 -10.72 8.13 -1.06
CA ARG A 101 -11.86 7.34 -0.57
C ARG A 101 -12.34 6.34 -1.62
N PRO A 102 -12.89 5.19 -1.19
CA PRO A 102 -13.41 4.16 -2.09
C PRO A 102 -14.35 4.72 -3.17
N SER A 103 -15.25 5.64 -2.79
CA SER A 103 -16.22 6.23 -3.73
C SER A 103 -15.58 6.97 -4.90
N ASN A 104 -14.45 7.66 -4.68
CA ASN A 104 -13.72 8.35 -5.73
C ASN A 104 -13.02 7.36 -6.67
N VAL A 105 -12.37 6.35 -6.09
CA VAL A 105 -11.66 5.32 -6.87
C VAL A 105 -12.65 4.52 -7.71
N ILE A 106 -13.77 4.09 -7.13
CA ILE A 106 -14.83 3.35 -7.83
C ILE A 106 -15.41 4.18 -8.98
N ARG A 107 -15.68 5.48 -8.74
CA ARG A 107 -16.20 6.37 -9.78
C ARG A 107 -15.22 6.50 -10.94
N ARG A 108 -13.93 6.79 -10.68
CA ARG A 108 -12.89 6.88 -11.71
C ARG A 108 -12.73 5.59 -12.50
N PHE A 109 -12.78 4.44 -11.83
CA PHE A 109 -12.71 3.15 -12.50
C PHE A 109 -13.86 2.98 -13.50
N TRP A 110 -15.10 3.24 -13.09
CA TRP A 110 -16.27 3.07 -13.96
C TRP A 110 -16.38 4.12 -15.06
N GLU A 111 -15.84 5.31 -14.86
CA GLU A 111 -15.70 6.33 -15.92
C GLU A 111 -14.75 5.84 -17.02
N LEU A 112 -13.55 5.40 -16.64
CA LEU A 112 -12.59 4.79 -17.57
C LEU A 112 -13.13 3.51 -18.23
N TYR A 113 -13.86 2.68 -17.49
CA TYR A 113 -14.40 1.43 -18.01
C TYR A 113 -15.43 1.65 -19.13
N LYS A 114 -16.18 2.75 -19.09
CA LYS A 114 -17.12 3.13 -20.16
C LYS A 114 -16.38 3.50 -21.45
N GLU A 115 -15.19 4.04 -21.35
CA GLU A 115 -14.38 4.41 -22.50
C GLU A 115 -13.61 3.20 -23.03
N ASP A 116 -12.90 2.50 -22.15
CA ASP A 116 -12.05 1.36 -22.45
C ASP A 116 -11.88 0.45 -21.20
N PRO A 117 -12.46 -0.75 -21.19
CA PRO A 117 -12.31 -1.69 -20.08
C PRO A 117 -10.85 -2.08 -19.78
N VAL A 118 -9.98 -2.18 -20.81
CA VAL A 118 -8.57 -2.51 -20.63
C VAL A 118 -7.86 -1.38 -19.90
N LYS A 119 -8.08 -0.12 -20.33
CA LYS A 119 -7.53 1.04 -19.62
C LYS A 119 -7.97 1.12 -18.16
N ALA A 120 -9.22 0.79 -17.87
CA ALA A 120 -9.72 0.80 -16.49
C ALA A 120 -9.01 -0.23 -15.61
N THR A 121 -8.83 -1.45 -16.12
CA THR A 121 -8.12 -2.52 -15.38
C THR A 121 -6.64 -2.20 -15.23
N ASP A 122 -5.97 -1.70 -16.27
CA ASP A 122 -4.56 -1.29 -16.21
C ASP A 122 -4.35 -0.12 -15.24
N ALA A 123 -5.23 0.87 -15.27
CA ALA A 123 -5.20 2.00 -14.32
C ALA A 123 -5.40 1.52 -12.87
N HIS A 124 -6.30 0.56 -12.64
CA HIS A 124 -6.50 0.00 -11.30
C HIS A 124 -5.32 -0.88 -10.85
N TYR A 125 -4.66 -1.58 -11.78
CA TYR A 125 -3.42 -2.30 -11.48
C TYR A 125 -2.30 -1.34 -11.07
N LYS A 126 -2.09 -0.29 -11.87
CA LYS A 126 -1.13 0.76 -11.55
C LYS A 126 -1.43 1.43 -10.20
N PHE A 127 -2.69 1.79 -9.96
CA PHE A 127 -3.14 2.33 -8.68
C PHE A 127 -2.82 1.40 -7.52
N SER A 128 -3.05 0.08 -7.67
CA SER A 128 -2.73 -0.91 -6.63
C SER A 128 -1.23 -1.02 -6.35
N GLN A 129 -0.39 -0.74 -7.34
CA GLN A 129 1.07 -0.63 -7.19
C GLN A 129 1.46 0.69 -6.51
N ASP A 130 0.89 1.80 -6.95
CA ASP A 130 1.23 3.14 -6.45
C ASP A 130 0.78 3.34 -5.00
N THR A 131 -0.29 2.69 -4.58
CA THR A 131 -0.73 2.69 -3.16
C THR A 131 0.10 1.76 -2.27
N ASP A 132 1.13 1.09 -2.79
CA ASP A 132 1.91 0.06 -2.12
C ASP A 132 1.07 -1.14 -1.60
N TYR A 133 -0.13 -1.31 -2.13
CA TYR A 133 -0.89 -2.54 -1.91
C TYR A 133 -0.22 -3.73 -2.60
N ILE A 134 0.25 -3.54 -3.85
CA ILE A 134 1.17 -4.44 -4.55
C ILE A 134 2.58 -3.92 -4.31
N ARG A 135 3.33 -4.57 -3.44
CA ARG A 135 4.68 -4.15 -3.03
C ARG A 135 5.72 -4.54 -4.07
N ARG A 136 5.89 -3.69 -5.09
CA ARG A 136 6.78 -3.94 -6.24
C ARG A 136 8.19 -4.32 -5.84
N TYR A 137 8.77 -3.64 -4.85
CA TYR A 137 10.13 -3.89 -4.38
C TYR A 137 10.29 -5.27 -3.70
N ARG A 138 9.21 -5.81 -3.11
CA ARG A 138 9.23 -7.18 -2.58
C ARG A 138 9.10 -8.21 -3.69
N ILE A 139 8.18 -7.98 -4.63
CA ILE A 139 7.97 -8.87 -5.77
C ILE A 139 9.21 -8.93 -6.67
N ALA A 140 9.95 -7.82 -6.80
CA ALA A 140 11.20 -7.78 -7.55
C ALA A 140 12.30 -8.70 -6.98
N LYS A 141 12.16 -9.14 -5.72
CA LYS A 141 13.06 -10.11 -5.09
C LYS A 141 12.67 -11.57 -5.40
N ASP A 142 11.47 -11.81 -5.97
CA ASP A 142 11.03 -13.15 -6.32
C ASP A 142 11.89 -13.71 -7.45
N MET A 143 12.28 -14.97 -7.30
CA MET A 143 13.05 -15.68 -8.33
C MET A 143 12.08 -16.42 -9.25
N LYS A 144 12.21 -16.19 -10.56
CA LYS A 144 11.36 -16.83 -11.59
C LYS A 144 12.23 -17.43 -12.66
N TRP A 145 11.91 -18.66 -13.09
CA TRP A 145 12.57 -19.31 -14.23
C TRP A 145 11.64 -20.34 -14.86
N VAL A 146 11.95 -20.70 -16.09
CA VAL A 146 11.25 -21.78 -16.83
C VAL A 146 12.08 -23.04 -16.72
N ALA A 147 11.45 -24.15 -16.34
CA ALA A 147 12.07 -25.49 -16.35
C ALA A 147 11.40 -26.33 -17.43
N PRO A 148 12.14 -26.70 -18.50
CA PRO A 148 11.61 -27.59 -19.53
C PRO A 148 11.43 -29.01 -18.98
N THR A 149 10.29 -29.65 -19.27
CA THR A 149 10.00 -31.03 -18.91
C THR A 149 9.44 -31.80 -20.11
N GLU A 150 9.35 -33.12 -19.99
CA GLU A 150 8.72 -33.96 -21.02
C GLU A 150 7.23 -33.66 -21.27
N TYR A 151 6.57 -32.97 -20.32
CA TYR A 151 5.15 -32.57 -20.41
C TYR A 151 4.95 -31.11 -20.82
N GLY A 152 6.03 -30.40 -21.15
CA GLY A 152 6.05 -28.98 -21.48
C GLY A 152 6.84 -28.14 -20.47
N ASP A 153 6.88 -26.85 -20.70
CA ASP A 153 7.60 -25.91 -19.87
C ASP A 153 6.81 -25.60 -18.59
N LEU A 154 7.52 -25.62 -17.45
CA LEU A 154 6.98 -25.24 -16.14
C LEU A 154 7.54 -23.89 -15.71
N ASP A 155 6.67 -22.93 -15.41
CA ASP A 155 7.03 -21.68 -14.75
C ASP A 155 7.25 -21.95 -13.24
N ILE A 156 8.47 -21.77 -12.78
CA ILE A 156 8.84 -21.97 -11.37
C ILE A 156 9.08 -20.61 -10.74
N THR A 157 8.52 -20.38 -9.56
CA THR A 157 8.72 -19.17 -8.78
C THR A 157 9.09 -19.51 -7.34
N ILE A 158 10.16 -18.91 -6.83
CA ILE A 158 10.41 -18.79 -5.39
C ILE A 158 9.89 -17.42 -4.97
N ASN A 159 8.78 -17.43 -4.25
CA ASN A 159 8.11 -16.21 -3.81
C ASN A 159 8.74 -15.70 -2.52
N LEU A 160 9.73 -14.82 -2.63
CA LEU A 160 10.40 -14.15 -1.51
C LEU A 160 9.62 -12.93 -1.00
N SER A 161 8.66 -12.45 -1.77
CA SER A 161 7.78 -11.32 -1.40
C SER A 161 6.78 -11.70 -0.31
N LYS A 162 6.47 -12.98 -0.20
CA LYS A 162 5.55 -13.52 0.80
C LYS A 162 6.34 -13.91 2.04
N PRO A 163 6.20 -13.19 3.17
CA PRO A 163 6.92 -13.53 4.37
C PRO A 163 6.57 -14.95 4.82
N GLU A 164 7.59 -15.78 5.07
CA GLU A 164 7.38 -17.07 5.69
C GLU A 164 6.74 -16.86 7.07
N LYS A 165 5.63 -17.55 7.28
CA LYS A 165 5.00 -17.51 8.60
C LYS A 165 5.85 -18.32 9.56
N ASP A 166 6.44 -17.66 10.57
CA ASP A 166 7.11 -18.32 11.68
C ASP A 166 6.18 -19.40 12.27
N PRO A 167 6.61 -20.67 12.36
CA PRO A 167 5.83 -21.75 12.97
C PRO A 167 5.32 -21.42 14.38
N LYS A 168 6.08 -20.64 15.16
CA LYS A 168 5.67 -20.15 16.49
C LYS A 168 4.54 -19.14 16.39
N ALA A 169 4.59 -18.22 15.41
CA ALA A 169 3.52 -17.26 15.16
C ALA A 169 2.24 -17.96 14.68
N ILE A 170 2.36 -19.02 13.86
CA ILE A 170 1.22 -19.85 13.44
C ILE A 170 0.58 -20.55 14.65
N ALA A 171 1.38 -21.12 15.54
CA ALA A 171 0.89 -21.79 16.74
C ALA A 171 0.22 -20.79 17.69
N ALA A 172 0.82 -19.63 17.93
CA ALA A 172 0.25 -18.56 18.74
C ALA A 172 -1.07 -18.01 18.15
N ALA A 173 -1.14 -17.85 16.82
CA ALA A 173 -2.34 -17.40 16.14
C ALA A 173 -3.53 -18.39 16.27
N LYS A 174 -3.26 -19.70 16.38
CA LYS A 174 -4.31 -20.70 16.63
C LYS A 174 -4.90 -20.60 18.03
N LEU A 175 -4.11 -20.15 19.00
CA LEU A 175 -4.53 -19.97 20.41
C LEU A 175 -5.12 -18.57 20.66
N ALA A 176 -4.87 -17.60 19.76
CA ALA A 176 -5.39 -16.26 19.90
C ALA A 176 -6.91 -16.24 19.74
N LYS A 177 -7.58 -15.40 20.56
CA LYS A 177 -9.03 -15.16 20.44
C LYS A 177 -9.35 -14.70 19.02
N GLN A 178 -10.12 -15.51 18.30
CA GLN A 178 -10.57 -15.13 16.96
C GLN A 178 -11.56 -13.98 17.05
N THR A 179 -11.31 -12.92 16.30
CA THR A 179 -12.23 -11.81 16.16
C THR A 179 -13.20 -12.11 15.02
N SER A 180 -14.44 -11.71 15.18
CA SER A 180 -15.50 -11.96 14.17
C SER A 180 -15.40 -11.01 12.97
N TYR A 181 -14.50 -10.05 12.97
CA TYR A 181 -14.34 -9.05 11.91
C TYR A 181 -12.87 -8.68 11.69
N PRO A 182 -12.41 -8.56 10.44
CA PRO A 182 -13.05 -9.09 9.23
C PRO A 182 -13.04 -10.63 9.22
N LYS A 183 -14.05 -11.25 8.61
CA LYS A 183 -14.17 -12.72 8.55
C LYS A 183 -13.31 -13.35 7.45
N CYS A 184 -13.16 -12.66 6.33
CA CYS A 184 -12.49 -13.14 5.13
C CYS A 184 -11.37 -12.19 4.72
N LEU A 185 -10.19 -12.73 4.38
CA LEU A 185 -9.04 -11.94 3.94
C LEU A 185 -9.25 -11.24 2.59
N LEU A 186 -10.19 -11.71 1.78
CA LEU A 186 -10.44 -11.22 0.41
C LEU A 186 -11.72 -10.39 0.30
N CYS A 187 -12.52 -10.28 1.38
CA CYS A 187 -13.79 -9.58 1.33
C CYS A 187 -13.63 -8.06 1.45
N MET A 188 -14.63 -7.33 0.97
CA MET A 188 -14.67 -5.86 1.02
C MET A 188 -14.60 -5.31 2.46
N GLU A 189 -14.98 -6.10 3.47
CA GLU A 189 -14.85 -5.73 4.88
C GLU A 189 -13.39 -5.46 5.32
N ASN A 190 -12.40 -5.87 4.52
CA ASN A 190 -10.98 -5.57 4.77
C ASN A 190 -10.57 -4.20 4.23
N GLU A 191 -11.31 -3.59 3.31
CA GLU A 191 -10.97 -2.30 2.73
C GLU A 191 -10.94 -1.22 3.82
N GLY A 192 -9.84 -0.49 3.90
CA GLY A 192 -9.62 0.48 4.98
C GLY A 192 -9.34 -0.12 6.37
N TYR A 193 -9.28 -1.44 6.49
CA TYR A 193 -9.03 -2.09 7.79
C TYR A 193 -7.58 -1.89 8.26
N ALA A 194 -7.43 -1.47 9.52
CA ALA A 194 -6.13 -1.15 10.10
C ALA A 194 -5.18 -2.34 10.25
N GLY A 195 -5.73 -3.56 10.29
CA GLY A 195 -4.93 -4.76 10.46
C GLY A 195 -4.50 -5.05 11.90
N ARG A 196 -3.84 -6.16 12.07
CA ARG A 196 -3.18 -6.64 13.29
C ARG A 196 -2.14 -7.69 12.89
N LEU A 197 -1.23 -8.09 13.76
CA LEU A 197 -0.11 -9.00 13.45
C LEU A 197 -0.49 -10.32 12.76
N ASN A 198 -1.67 -10.85 13.02
CA ASN A 198 -2.18 -12.07 12.41
C ASN A 198 -3.22 -11.82 11.31
N HIS A 199 -3.45 -10.58 10.92
CA HIS A 199 -4.37 -10.20 9.86
C HIS A 199 -3.84 -8.92 9.18
N PRO A 200 -3.57 -8.95 7.87
CA PRO A 200 -2.90 -7.85 7.19
C PRO A 200 -3.71 -6.55 7.24
N ALA A 201 -3.01 -5.42 7.29
CA ALA A 201 -3.61 -4.12 7.08
C ALA A 201 -4.09 -3.96 5.63
N ARG A 202 -5.19 -3.24 5.45
CA ARG A 202 -5.82 -3.00 4.14
C ARG A 202 -6.28 -1.55 3.97
N GLN A 203 -5.67 -0.62 4.70
CA GLN A 203 -6.06 0.80 4.67
C GLN A 203 -5.83 1.44 3.30
N ASN A 204 -4.79 1.02 2.59
CA ASN A 204 -4.40 1.48 1.26
C ASN A 204 -5.06 0.70 0.11
N HIS A 205 -5.84 -0.33 0.40
CA HIS A 205 -6.49 -1.16 -0.60
C HIS A 205 -7.86 -0.61 -1.00
N ARG A 206 -8.20 -0.73 -2.30
CA ARG A 206 -9.53 -0.39 -2.84
C ARG A 206 -10.02 -1.53 -3.73
N ILE A 207 -11.27 -1.90 -3.51
CA ILE A 207 -11.95 -2.99 -4.21
C ILE A 207 -13.05 -2.39 -5.08
N ILE A 208 -13.13 -2.81 -6.34
CA ILE A 208 -14.17 -2.36 -7.25
C ILE A 208 -15.36 -3.32 -7.15
N PRO A 209 -16.55 -2.88 -6.70
CA PRO A 209 -17.74 -3.71 -6.70
C PRO A 209 -18.23 -3.96 -8.13
N VAL A 210 -18.50 -5.22 -8.45
CA VAL A 210 -18.96 -5.67 -9.76
C VAL A 210 -20.19 -6.56 -9.60
N THR A 211 -21.17 -6.41 -10.46
CA THR A 211 -22.35 -7.30 -10.50
C THR A 211 -22.25 -8.21 -11.72
N ILE A 212 -22.23 -9.53 -11.48
CA ILE A 212 -22.20 -10.56 -12.53
C ILE A 212 -23.35 -11.53 -12.24
N ASN A 213 -24.24 -11.72 -13.21
CA ASN A 213 -25.40 -12.62 -13.10
C ASN A 213 -26.20 -12.41 -11.80
N ASN A 214 -26.53 -11.16 -11.46
CA ASN A 214 -27.23 -10.74 -10.25
C ASN A 214 -26.50 -11.06 -8.93
N SER A 215 -25.23 -11.46 -8.98
CA SER A 215 -24.38 -11.66 -7.80
C SER A 215 -23.39 -10.53 -7.66
N GLN A 216 -23.13 -10.16 -6.40
CA GLN A 216 -22.13 -9.12 -6.08
C GLN A 216 -20.73 -9.74 -5.96
N TRP A 217 -19.77 -9.11 -6.62
CA TRP A 217 -18.35 -9.51 -6.63
C TRP A 217 -17.49 -8.32 -6.28
N GLY A 218 -16.27 -8.60 -5.80
CA GLY A 218 -15.21 -7.60 -5.62
C GLY A 218 -14.09 -7.86 -6.61
N PHE A 219 -13.82 -6.90 -7.49
CA PHE A 219 -12.64 -6.93 -8.34
C PHE A 219 -11.45 -6.31 -7.61
N GLN A 220 -10.36 -7.04 -7.51
CA GLN A 220 -9.10 -6.63 -6.90
C GLN A 220 -7.94 -7.43 -7.46
N TYR A 221 -6.74 -6.87 -7.39
CA TYR A 221 -5.50 -7.59 -7.69
C TYR A 221 -4.97 -8.34 -6.47
N SER A 222 -4.18 -9.40 -6.71
CA SER A 222 -3.41 -10.05 -5.67
C SER A 222 -2.24 -9.15 -5.24
N PRO A 223 -1.94 -9.00 -3.94
CA PRO A 223 -0.78 -8.22 -3.50
C PRO A 223 0.57 -8.88 -3.80
N TYR A 224 0.57 -10.06 -4.39
CA TYR A 224 1.77 -10.88 -4.67
C TYR A 224 1.97 -11.16 -6.16
N VAL A 225 1.43 -10.35 -7.05
CA VAL A 225 1.51 -10.56 -8.51
C VAL A 225 2.18 -9.41 -9.18
#